data_3ee54d7d7d298b0e8dc824c402b3be3d
#
_entry.id   3ee54d7d7d298b0e8dc824c402b3be3d
#
_cell.length_a   1.000
_cell.length_b   1.000
_cell.length_c   1.000
_cell.angle_alpha   90.00
_cell.angle_beta   90.00
_cell.angle_gamma   90.00
#
_symmetry.space_group_name_H-M   'P 1'
#
loop_
_entity.id
_entity.type
_entity.pdbx_description
1 polymer ?
#
loop_
_entity_poly.entity_id
_entity_poly.type
_entity_poly.pdbx_seq_one_letter_code
_entity_poly.pdbx_strand_id
1 'polypeptide(L)'
;MAKGLTVWKDSSDNTVFLDADNAFWGIGPFIPRDALSLYEKFKSRLDREINDFRFSQELSAVYINPTDRCNARCPYCYVPLKARINGHSMAAEELDFILRKIKNYFDGKKRKPVIIFHASEPLLVKEIVFSAIRQYYRYFKFGLQTNATLMEKEDVEFLKKYRVGVGISLDATVA
;
A
#
# COMPACT_ATOMS: atom_id res chain seq x y z
N MET A 1 -32.85 18.04 2.13
CA MET A 1 -31.49 17.62 1.74
C MET A 1 -31.54 16.18 1.31
N ALA A 2 -30.89 15.82 0.21
CA ALA A 2 -30.81 14.43 -0.23
C ALA A 2 -30.08 13.60 0.83
N LYS A 3 -30.59 12.41 1.15
CA LYS A 3 -30.04 11.52 2.18
C LYS A 3 -28.66 11.03 1.75
N GLY A 4 -27.62 11.34 2.53
CA GLY A 4 -26.22 11.01 2.26
C GLY A 4 -25.33 12.19 1.89
N LEU A 5 -25.90 13.33 1.49
CA LEU A 5 -25.14 14.49 1.09
C LEU A 5 -24.80 15.39 2.29
N THR A 6 -23.51 15.56 2.56
CA THR A 6 -23.01 16.53 3.53
C THR A 6 -22.77 17.87 2.84
N VAL A 7 -23.17 18.97 3.46
CA VAL A 7 -23.04 20.33 2.88
C VAL A 7 -22.44 21.25 3.93
N TRP A 8 -21.44 22.07 3.54
CA TRP A 8 -20.83 23.10 4.40
C TRP A 8 -20.33 24.28 3.58
N LYS A 9 -19.91 25.34 4.27
CA LYS A 9 -19.22 26.48 3.67
C LYS A 9 -17.71 26.36 3.85
N ASP A 10 -16.94 26.68 2.81
CA ASP A 10 -15.49 26.81 2.92
C ASP A 10 -15.09 28.22 3.43
N SER A 11 -13.81 28.48 3.59
CA SER A 11 -13.26 29.77 4.06
C SER A 11 -13.50 30.93 3.09
N SER A 12 -13.88 30.66 1.86
CA SER A 12 -14.20 31.64 0.81
C SER A 12 -15.72 31.77 0.58
N ASP A 13 -16.54 31.28 1.53
CA ASP A 13 -18.00 31.26 1.49
C ASP A 13 -18.60 30.43 0.33
N ASN A 14 -17.81 29.58 -0.33
CA ASN A 14 -18.38 28.65 -1.26
C ASN A 14 -19.12 27.52 -0.55
N THR A 15 -20.19 27.06 -1.16
CA THR A 15 -20.90 25.87 -0.72
C THR A 15 -20.18 24.63 -1.26
N VAL A 16 -19.73 23.77 -0.37
CA VAL A 16 -19.18 22.46 -0.69
C VAL A 16 -20.24 21.41 -0.39
N PHE A 17 -20.43 20.46 -1.28
CA PHE A 17 -21.31 19.32 -1.07
C PHE A 17 -20.60 18.04 -1.44
N LEU A 18 -20.76 17.00 -0.62
CA LEU A 18 -20.05 15.74 -0.74
C LEU A 18 -20.93 14.59 -0.25
N ASP A 19 -21.01 13.53 -1.03
CA ASP A 19 -21.35 12.18 -0.53
C ASP A 19 -20.08 11.33 -0.53
N ALA A 20 -19.56 11.05 0.67
CA ALA A 20 -18.32 10.29 0.84
C ALA A 20 -18.44 8.81 0.44
N ASP A 21 -19.68 8.28 0.41
CA ASP A 21 -19.90 6.88 0.09
C ASP A 21 -19.77 6.58 -1.41
N ASN A 22 -20.09 7.56 -2.25
CA ASN A 22 -20.06 7.41 -3.71
C ASN A 22 -19.19 8.43 -4.44
N ALA A 23 -18.43 9.24 -3.69
CA ALA A 23 -17.52 10.26 -4.21
C ALA A 23 -18.19 11.32 -5.12
N PHE A 24 -19.50 11.54 -4.95
CA PHE A 24 -20.17 12.67 -5.60
C PHE A 24 -19.89 13.95 -4.82
N TRP A 25 -19.32 14.96 -5.47
CA TRP A 25 -18.98 16.21 -4.81
C TRP A 25 -18.99 17.39 -5.76
N GLY A 26 -19.05 18.58 -5.20
CA GLY A 26 -18.88 19.82 -5.92
C GLY A 26 -18.66 20.99 -5.00
N ILE A 27 -18.22 22.11 -5.59
CA ILE A 27 -17.98 23.37 -4.88
C ILE A 27 -18.48 24.54 -5.76
N GLY A 28 -19.10 25.52 -5.13
CA GLY A 28 -19.57 26.71 -5.83
C GLY A 28 -20.29 27.67 -4.88
N PRO A 29 -20.77 28.82 -5.35
CA PRO A 29 -21.48 29.79 -4.51
C PRO A 29 -22.78 29.21 -3.94
N PHE A 30 -23.37 28.23 -4.59
CA PHE A 30 -24.58 27.51 -4.17
C PHE A 30 -24.59 26.11 -4.81
N ILE A 31 -25.48 25.24 -4.33
CA ILE A 31 -25.71 23.93 -4.96
C ILE A 31 -26.65 24.12 -6.15
N PRO A 32 -26.23 23.86 -7.39
CA PRO A 32 -27.12 23.93 -8.54
C PRO A 32 -28.28 22.92 -8.42
N ARG A 33 -29.50 23.34 -8.77
CA ARG A 33 -30.68 22.44 -8.77
C ARG A 33 -30.46 21.20 -9.62
N ASP A 34 -29.82 21.37 -10.76
CA ASP A 34 -29.50 20.27 -11.67
C ASP A 34 -28.50 19.27 -11.06
N ALA A 35 -27.56 19.73 -10.23
CA ALA A 35 -26.62 18.85 -9.53
C ALA A 35 -27.34 17.91 -8.54
N LEU A 36 -28.32 18.43 -7.80
CA LEU A 36 -29.14 17.60 -6.90
C LEU A 36 -29.99 16.60 -7.68
N SER A 37 -30.61 17.04 -8.76
CA SER A 37 -31.41 16.17 -9.63
C SER A 37 -30.55 15.05 -10.26
N LEU A 38 -29.33 15.37 -10.73
CA LEU A 38 -28.40 14.41 -11.24
C LEU A 38 -27.95 13.43 -10.15
N TYR A 39 -27.63 13.94 -8.95
CA TYR A 39 -27.27 13.10 -7.82
C TYR A 39 -28.37 12.08 -7.49
N GLU A 40 -29.62 12.51 -7.32
CA GLU A 40 -30.74 11.63 -7.03
C GLU A 40 -30.95 10.57 -8.12
N LYS A 41 -30.85 10.99 -9.39
CA LYS A 41 -30.98 10.11 -10.56
C LYS A 41 -29.89 9.02 -10.61
N PHE A 42 -28.67 9.38 -10.27
CA PHE A 42 -27.50 8.49 -10.44
C PHE A 42 -26.96 7.90 -9.15
N LYS A 43 -27.47 8.32 -7.98
CA LYS A 43 -26.97 7.86 -6.68
C LYS A 43 -26.81 6.34 -6.59
N SER A 44 -27.84 5.58 -6.90
CA SER A 44 -27.78 4.11 -6.81
C SER A 44 -26.79 3.47 -7.77
N ARG A 45 -26.47 4.12 -8.88
CA ARG A 45 -25.44 3.69 -9.81
C ARG A 45 -24.05 4.01 -9.26
N LEU A 46 -23.85 5.23 -8.76
CA LEU A 46 -22.60 5.67 -8.15
C LEU A 46 -22.25 4.82 -6.92
N ASP A 47 -23.25 4.57 -6.06
CA ASP A 47 -23.08 3.70 -4.88
C ASP A 47 -22.58 2.29 -5.29
N ARG A 48 -23.16 1.70 -6.34
CA ARG A 48 -22.70 0.40 -6.85
C ARG A 48 -21.29 0.47 -7.43
N GLU A 49 -21.02 1.43 -8.33
CA GLU A 49 -19.71 1.54 -8.98
C GLU A 49 -18.59 1.75 -7.96
N ILE A 50 -18.81 2.57 -6.93
CA ILE A 50 -17.82 2.79 -5.87
C ILE A 50 -17.69 1.55 -4.96
N ASN A 51 -18.79 0.89 -4.62
CA ASN A 51 -18.75 -0.36 -3.85
C ASN A 51 -18.02 -1.46 -4.62
N ASP A 52 -18.28 -1.61 -5.91
CA ASP A 52 -17.58 -2.54 -6.77
C ASP A 52 -16.07 -2.20 -6.83
N PHE A 53 -15.74 -0.94 -6.98
CA PHE A 53 -14.35 -0.48 -6.95
C PHE A 53 -13.66 -0.77 -5.62
N ARG A 54 -14.32 -0.52 -4.48
CA ARG A 54 -13.76 -0.69 -3.14
C ARG A 54 -13.65 -2.15 -2.69
N PHE A 55 -14.62 -3.00 -3.05
CA PHE A 55 -14.80 -4.31 -2.42
C PHE A 55 -14.76 -5.50 -3.38
N SER A 56 -14.91 -5.29 -4.70
CA SER A 56 -14.82 -6.38 -5.69
C SER A 56 -13.43 -6.57 -6.25
N GLN A 57 -12.46 -5.70 -5.93
CA GLN A 57 -11.09 -5.84 -6.40
C GLN A 57 -10.42 -7.00 -5.67
N GLU A 58 -9.93 -7.96 -6.43
CA GLU A 58 -9.05 -8.98 -5.85
C GLU A 58 -7.70 -8.37 -5.51
N LEU A 59 -7.26 -8.58 -4.27
CA LEU A 59 -5.91 -8.20 -3.87
C LEU A 59 -4.89 -8.91 -4.78
N SER A 60 -3.99 -8.15 -5.38
CA SER A 60 -2.92 -8.67 -6.24
C SER A 60 -1.54 -8.57 -5.61
N ALA A 61 -1.36 -7.65 -4.68
CA ALA A 61 -0.12 -7.42 -3.97
C ALA A 61 -0.38 -7.07 -2.50
N VAL A 62 0.54 -7.48 -1.64
CA VAL A 62 0.56 -7.12 -0.21
C VAL A 62 1.94 -6.57 0.11
N TYR A 63 1.97 -5.34 0.63
CA TYR A 63 3.19 -4.71 1.11
C TYR A 63 3.38 -5.02 2.59
N ILE A 64 4.57 -5.48 2.94
CA ILE A 64 4.94 -5.79 4.32
C ILE A 64 6.17 -4.97 4.67
N ASN A 65 6.08 -4.23 5.78
CA ASN A 65 7.20 -3.53 6.37
C ASN A 65 7.85 -4.41 7.45
N PRO A 66 8.94 -5.14 7.16
CA PRO A 66 9.54 -6.05 8.13
C PRO A 66 10.34 -5.32 9.20
N THR A 67 10.70 -4.05 8.98
CA THR A 67 11.40 -3.21 9.95
C THR A 67 11.17 -1.73 9.68
N ASP A 68 11.00 -0.94 10.74
CA ASP A 68 10.96 0.52 10.66
C ASP A 68 12.37 1.12 10.55
N ARG A 69 13.42 0.31 10.74
CA ARG A 69 14.80 0.76 10.76
C ARG A 69 15.37 0.89 9.35
N CYS A 70 16.29 1.86 9.20
CA CYS A 70 17.01 2.07 7.96
C CYS A 70 18.45 2.54 8.27
N ASN A 71 19.40 2.04 7.52
CA ASN A 71 20.80 2.46 7.63
C ASN A 71 21.11 3.76 6.86
N ALA A 72 20.21 4.21 5.98
CA ALA A 72 20.34 5.46 5.23
C ALA A 72 19.81 6.68 6.01
N ARG A 73 20.33 7.87 5.67
CA ARG A 73 20.00 9.16 6.28
C ARG A 73 19.42 10.14 5.27
N CYS A 74 18.65 9.68 4.30
CA CYS A 74 18.07 10.52 3.26
C CYS A 74 17.33 11.73 3.86
N PRO A 75 17.64 12.98 3.49
CA PRO A 75 17.07 14.17 4.12
C PRO A 75 15.59 14.37 3.81
N TYR A 76 15.12 13.83 2.70
CA TYR A 76 13.71 13.88 2.24
C TYR A 76 12.86 12.69 2.72
N CYS A 77 13.42 11.77 3.49
CA CYS A 77 12.70 10.57 3.92
C CYS A 77 11.52 10.93 4.84
N TYR A 78 10.33 10.50 4.48
CA TYR A 78 9.11 10.72 5.27
C TYR A 78 9.07 9.94 6.58
N VAL A 79 9.87 8.85 6.70
CA VAL A 79 9.97 8.09 7.94
C VAL A 79 10.80 8.87 8.97
N PRO A 80 10.27 9.15 10.18
CA PRO A 80 10.98 9.91 11.19
C PRO A 80 12.34 9.29 11.54
N LEU A 81 13.37 10.12 11.73
CA LEU A 81 14.72 9.65 12.02
C LEU A 81 14.78 8.74 13.25
N LYS A 82 14.00 9.04 14.30
CA LYS A 82 13.92 8.21 15.50
C LYS A 82 13.46 6.79 15.19
N ALA A 83 12.48 6.63 14.31
CA ALA A 83 11.99 5.32 13.88
C ALA A 83 13.05 4.57 13.06
N ARG A 84 13.74 5.28 12.13
CA ARG A 84 14.82 4.68 11.33
C ARG A 84 16.00 4.18 12.16
N ILE A 85 16.24 4.77 13.33
CA ILE A 85 17.35 4.36 14.22
C ILE A 85 16.89 3.27 15.20
N ASN A 86 15.76 3.47 15.87
CA ASN A 86 15.31 2.69 17.03
C ASN A 86 13.93 2.03 16.79
N GLY A 87 13.47 1.98 15.55
CA GLY A 87 12.17 1.42 15.23
C GLY A 87 12.10 -0.09 15.45
N HIS A 88 10.89 -0.61 15.41
CA HIS A 88 10.61 -2.02 15.56
C HIS A 88 11.12 -2.82 14.35
N SER A 89 11.51 -4.06 14.61
CA SER A 89 11.75 -5.08 13.57
C SER A 89 10.93 -6.31 13.92
N MET A 90 10.23 -6.86 12.93
CA MET A 90 9.42 -8.06 13.12
C MET A 90 10.30 -9.24 13.53
N ALA A 91 9.78 -10.07 14.46
CA ALA A 91 10.31 -11.40 14.69
C ALA A 91 9.93 -12.35 13.54
N ALA A 92 10.65 -13.46 13.42
CA ALA A 92 10.36 -14.46 12.38
C ALA A 92 8.93 -15.03 12.53
N GLU A 93 8.47 -15.21 13.75
CA GLU A 93 7.15 -15.73 14.09
C GLU A 93 6.03 -14.77 13.70
N GLU A 94 6.25 -13.45 13.84
CA GLU A 94 5.31 -12.43 13.44
C GLU A 94 5.14 -12.42 11.91
N LEU A 95 6.25 -12.46 11.18
CA LEU A 95 6.22 -12.50 9.72
C LEU A 95 5.56 -13.81 9.22
N ASP A 96 5.89 -14.93 9.82
CA ASP A 96 5.28 -16.23 9.51
C ASP A 96 3.76 -16.21 9.76
N PHE A 97 3.32 -15.65 10.89
CA PHE A 97 1.89 -15.50 11.20
C PHE A 97 1.17 -14.69 10.12
N ILE A 98 1.74 -13.56 9.70
CA ILE A 98 1.17 -12.70 8.64
C ILE A 98 1.08 -13.49 7.32
N LEU A 99 2.16 -14.14 6.91
CA LEU A 99 2.21 -14.88 5.66
C LEU A 99 1.24 -16.07 5.63
N ARG A 100 1.05 -16.76 6.77
CA ARG A 100 0.00 -17.79 6.89
C ARG A 100 -1.41 -17.22 6.72
N LYS A 101 -1.70 -16.06 7.30
CA LYS A 101 -2.99 -15.39 7.11
C LYS A 101 -3.22 -15.01 5.65
N ILE A 102 -2.20 -14.46 5.00
CA ILE A 102 -2.26 -14.12 3.57
C ILE A 102 -2.46 -15.39 2.74
N LYS A 103 -1.72 -16.45 3.01
CA LYS A 103 -1.87 -17.74 2.32
C LYS A 103 -3.30 -18.25 2.41
N ASN A 104 -3.88 -18.25 3.62
CA ASN A 104 -5.27 -18.70 3.81
C ASN A 104 -6.29 -17.84 3.07
N TYR A 105 -6.06 -16.52 3.01
CA TYR A 105 -6.94 -15.61 2.24
C TYR A 105 -6.91 -15.90 0.73
N PHE A 106 -5.74 -16.31 0.21
CA PHE A 106 -5.58 -16.60 -1.22
C PHE A 106 -5.80 -18.09 -1.57
N ASP A 107 -6.13 -18.93 -0.60
CA ASP A 107 -6.42 -20.33 -0.85
C ASP A 107 -7.64 -20.47 -1.79
N GLY A 108 -7.50 -21.31 -2.81
CA GLY A 108 -8.52 -21.46 -3.86
C GLY A 108 -8.59 -20.33 -4.91
N LYS A 109 -7.84 -19.24 -4.76
CA LYS A 109 -7.81 -18.16 -5.76
C LYS A 109 -6.87 -18.50 -6.93
N LYS A 110 -7.27 -18.06 -8.15
CA LYS A 110 -6.51 -18.38 -9.38
C LYS A 110 -5.13 -17.71 -9.46
N ARG A 111 -4.94 -16.57 -8.82
CA ARG A 111 -3.69 -15.80 -8.91
C ARG A 111 -2.88 -15.89 -7.61
N LYS A 112 -1.56 -16.09 -7.77
CA LYS A 112 -0.63 -15.94 -6.66
C LYS A 112 -0.39 -14.46 -6.42
N PRO A 113 -0.60 -13.97 -5.19
CA PRO A 113 -0.29 -12.58 -4.87
C PRO A 113 1.21 -12.31 -4.89
N VAL A 114 1.56 -11.04 -5.04
CA VAL A 114 2.93 -10.57 -4.86
C VAL A 114 3.07 -10.07 -3.43
N ILE A 115 4.01 -10.59 -2.68
CA ILE A 115 4.41 -10.06 -1.36
C ILE A 115 5.61 -9.16 -1.58
N ILE A 116 5.48 -7.89 -1.24
CA ILE A 116 6.54 -6.90 -1.44
C ILE A 116 7.05 -6.47 -0.06
N PHE A 117 8.30 -6.83 0.24
CA PHE A 117 9.00 -6.29 1.38
C PHE A 117 9.43 -4.86 1.06
N HIS A 118 8.95 -3.92 1.84
CA HIS A 118 8.96 -2.51 1.51
C HIS A 118 9.12 -1.67 2.78
N ALA A 119 9.35 -0.38 2.61
CA ALA A 119 9.61 0.63 3.62
C ALA A 119 10.93 0.43 4.39
N SER A 120 11.52 1.53 4.83
CA SER A 120 12.82 1.55 5.51
C SER A 120 13.89 0.72 4.77
N GLU A 121 14.61 -0.19 5.44
CA GLU A 121 15.57 -1.06 4.76
C GLU A 121 15.37 -2.53 5.15
N PRO A 122 14.67 -3.32 4.32
CA PRO A 122 14.40 -4.72 4.61
C PRO A 122 15.64 -5.60 4.78
N LEU A 123 16.78 -5.24 4.16
CA LEU A 123 18.03 -6.00 4.28
C LEU A 123 18.67 -5.90 5.67
N LEU A 124 18.22 -4.98 6.53
CA LEU A 124 18.61 -5.00 7.95
C LEU A 124 18.10 -6.24 8.71
N VAL A 125 17.08 -6.88 8.19
CA VAL A 125 16.50 -8.13 8.73
C VAL A 125 16.48 -9.22 7.65
N LYS A 126 17.52 -9.24 6.79
CA LYS A 126 17.57 -10.11 5.60
C LYS A 126 17.37 -11.59 5.93
N GLU A 127 17.87 -12.07 7.05
CA GLU A 127 17.72 -13.47 7.45
C GLU A 127 16.25 -13.89 7.61
N ILE A 128 15.44 -13.02 8.25
CA ILE A 128 14.00 -13.25 8.46
C ILE A 128 13.28 -13.19 7.11
N VAL A 129 13.58 -12.17 6.30
CA VAL A 129 12.99 -11.96 4.96
C VAL A 129 13.34 -13.14 4.04
N PHE A 130 14.59 -13.57 3.99
CA PHE A 130 15.04 -14.66 3.12
C PHE A 130 14.51 -16.02 3.58
N SER A 131 14.40 -16.23 4.89
CA SER A 131 13.76 -17.41 5.43
C SER A 131 12.29 -17.49 5.01
N ALA A 132 11.56 -16.38 5.11
CA ALA A 132 10.17 -16.30 4.68
C ALA A 132 10.02 -16.55 3.18
N ILE A 133 10.88 -15.96 2.33
CA ILE A 133 10.89 -16.22 0.88
C ILE A 133 11.11 -17.70 0.61
N ARG A 134 12.11 -18.33 1.25
CA ARG A 134 12.42 -19.78 1.10
C ARG A 134 11.25 -20.67 1.48
N GLN A 135 10.51 -20.31 2.52
CA GLN A 135 9.38 -21.09 3.02
C GLN A 135 8.14 -20.94 2.11
N TYR A 136 7.89 -19.73 1.58
CA TYR A 136 6.63 -19.41 0.92
C TYR A 136 6.70 -19.20 -0.60
N TYR A 137 7.87 -19.34 -1.27
CA TYR A 137 8.02 -19.07 -2.71
C TYR A 137 7.08 -19.88 -3.63
N ARG A 138 6.57 -21.02 -3.14
CA ARG A 138 5.59 -21.82 -3.90
C ARG A 138 4.20 -21.21 -3.88
N TYR A 139 3.88 -20.40 -2.88
CA TYR A 139 2.56 -19.81 -2.68
C TYR A 139 2.48 -18.38 -3.21
N PHE A 140 3.57 -17.64 -3.17
CA PHE A 140 3.65 -16.23 -3.49
C PHE A 140 4.71 -15.94 -4.55
N LYS A 141 4.54 -14.81 -5.24
CA LYS A 141 5.64 -14.09 -5.86
C LYS A 141 6.19 -13.10 -4.84
N PHE A 142 7.48 -12.81 -4.89
CA PHE A 142 8.10 -11.88 -3.95
C PHE A 142 8.72 -10.69 -4.66
N GLY A 143 8.70 -9.55 -3.99
CA GLY A 143 9.38 -8.32 -4.35
C GLY A 143 10.15 -7.78 -3.14
N LEU A 144 11.24 -7.07 -3.39
CA LEU A 144 12.08 -6.41 -2.41
C LEU A 144 12.35 -4.98 -2.87
N GLN A 145 12.02 -4.00 -2.05
CA GLN A 145 12.39 -2.59 -2.24
C GLN A 145 13.51 -2.26 -1.28
N THR A 146 14.65 -1.83 -1.77
CA THR A 146 15.88 -1.65 -0.96
C THR A 146 16.72 -0.49 -1.46
N ASN A 147 17.50 0.13 -0.57
CA ASN A 147 18.57 1.06 -0.96
C ASN A 147 19.84 0.33 -1.45
N ALA A 148 19.84 -0.99 -1.42
CA ALA A 148 20.89 -1.90 -1.88
C ALA A 148 22.27 -1.74 -1.23
N THR A 149 22.44 -0.86 -0.24
CA THR A 149 23.77 -0.63 0.39
C THR A 149 24.27 -1.81 1.23
N LEU A 150 23.36 -2.72 1.60
CA LEU A 150 23.65 -3.95 2.36
C LEU A 150 23.60 -5.20 1.48
N MET A 151 23.44 -5.05 0.17
CA MET A 151 23.29 -6.19 -0.73
C MET A 151 24.66 -6.78 -1.07
N GLU A 152 24.81 -8.06 -0.84
CA GLU A 152 26.00 -8.85 -1.13
C GLU A 152 25.77 -9.74 -2.36
N LYS A 153 26.84 -10.31 -2.91
CA LYS A 153 26.76 -11.17 -4.09
C LYS A 153 25.86 -12.40 -3.83
N GLU A 154 25.98 -12.97 -2.66
CA GLU A 154 25.18 -14.13 -2.19
C GLU A 154 23.69 -13.80 -2.11
N ASP A 155 23.35 -12.57 -1.72
CA ASP A 155 21.98 -12.08 -1.69
C ASP A 155 21.39 -12.01 -3.11
N VAL A 156 22.19 -11.52 -4.08
CA VAL A 156 21.78 -11.46 -5.49
C VAL A 156 21.51 -12.87 -6.04
N GLU A 157 22.37 -13.84 -5.75
CA GLU A 157 22.19 -15.22 -6.18
C GLU A 157 20.94 -15.85 -5.52
N PHE A 158 20.69 -15.55 -4.25
CA PHE A 158 19.47 -15.97 -3.56
C PHE A 158 18.21 -15.38 -4.23
N LEU A 159 18.17 -14.07 -4.43
CA LEU A 159 17.04 -13.36 -5.02
C LEU A 159 16.75 -13.87 -6.45
N LYS A 160 17.76 -14.11 -7.23
CA LYS A 160 17.68 -14.72 -8.56
C LYS A 160 17.12 -16.15 -8.51
N LYS A 161 17.65 -16.99 -7.61
CA LYS A 161 17.19 -18.38 -7.41
C LYS A 161 15.68 -18.46 -7.11
N TYR A 162 15.17 -17.56 -6.27
CA TYR A 162 13.76 -17.53 -5.88
C TYR A 162 12.90 -16.59 -6.74
N ARG A 163 13.49 -16.01 -7.81
CA ARG A 163 12.82 -15.09 -8.76
C ARG A 163 12.14 -13.92 -8.06
N VAL A 164 12.82 -13.33 -7.09
CA VAL A 164 12.35 -12.14 -6.38
C VAL A 164 12.55 -10.92 -7.26
N GLY A 165 11.49 -10.12 -7.47
CA GLY A 165 11.61 -8.83 -8.12
C GLY A 165 12.32 -7.83 -7.20
N VAL A 166 13.32 -7.11 -7.70
CA VAL A 166 14.05 -6.13 -6.89
C VAL A 166 13.86 -4.74 -7.45
N GLY A 167 13.41 -3.82 -6.58
CA GLY A 167 13.40 -2.38 -6.83
C GLY A 167 14.50 -1.72 -6.00
N ILE A 168 15.37 -0.98 -6.66
CA ILE A 168 16.48 -0.25 -6.01
C ILE A 168 16.14 1.22 -5.95
N SER A 169 16.17 1.80 -4.74
CA SER A 169 16.07 3.25 -4.55
C SER A 169 17.45 3.86 -4.85
N LEU A 170 17.56 4.50 -6.01
CA LEU A 170 18.77 5.17 -6.45
C LEU A 170 18.48 6.65 -6.62
N ASP A 171 19.03 7.44 -5.72
CA ASP A 171 18.92 8.90 -5.75
C ASP A 171 20.25 9.46 -6.29
N ALA A 172 20.30 9.67 -7.60
CA ALA A 172 21.46 10.29 -8.22
C ALA A 172 21.28 11.81 -8.31
N THR A 173 22.23 12.57 -7.79
CA THR A 173 22.42 13.93 -8.28
C THR A 173 23.06 13.81 -9.66
N VAL A 174 22.36 14.28 -10.69
CA VAL A 174 22.99 14.51 -11.98
C VAL A 174 23.98 15.66 -11.75
N ALA A 175 25.27 15.33 -11.69
CA ALA A 175 26.34 16.32 -11.70
C ALA A 175 26.48 16.91 -13.09
#